data_9ce29d2c30db1b5da01ad13e871c11b7
#
_entry.id   9ce29d2c30db1b5da01ad13e871c11b7
#
_cell.length_a   1.000
_cell.length_b   1.000
_cell.length_c   1.000
_cell.angle_alpha   90.00
_cell.angle_beta   90.00
_cell.angle_gamma   90.00
#
_symmetry.space_group_name_H-M   'P 1'
#
loop_
_entity.id
_entity.type
_entity.pdbx_description
1 polymer ?
#
loop_
_entity_poly.entity_id
_entity_poly.type
_entity_poly.pdbx_seq_one_letter_code
_entity_poly.pdbx_strand_id
1 'polypeptide(L)'
;MIVIKIKNIPKNILLLTLIGCSIFKSADELFLDAERKRNNGEPKESIIILKQLISKFTEHEKASEAQYLIAEIYYRDLRDFSKSIEEYEKLKNNFPNSSKVPFALFMQGFIYANMLSDYDFAKTYYSEFLEEYSNHELAESVSFELKYLGLDIKEIPTLKHLTK
;
A
#
# COMPACT_ATOMS: atom_id res chain seq x y z
N MET A 1 -17.67 -37.53 47.60
CA MET A 1 -17.39 -36.09 47.51
C MET A 1 -15.90 -35.90 47.70
N ILE A 2 -15.14 -35.80 46.61
CA ILE A 2 -13.66 -35.70 46.70
C ILE A 2 -13.32 -34.21 46.65
N VAL A 3 -12.85 -33.69 47.76
CA VAL A 3 -12.35 -32.30 47.85
C VAL A 3 -10.87 -32.33 47.45
N ILE A 4 -10.58 -31.85 46.25
CA ILE A 4 -9.19 -31.64 45.80
C ILE A 4 -8.68 -30.37 46.47
N LYS A 5 -7.80 -30.55 47.44
CA LYS A 5 -7.06 -29.48 48.11
C LYS A 5 -5.98 -28.95 47.17
N ILE A 6 -6.24 -27.80 46.49
CA ILE A 6 -5.23 -27.10 45.71
C ILE A 6 -4.25 -26.43 46.69
N LYS A 7 -3.14 -27.13 46.91
CA LYS A 7 -2.05 -26.69 47.77
C LYS A 7 -0.94 -26.10 46.88
N ASN A 8 -0.70 -24.77 47.04
CA ASN A 8 0.48 -24.04 46.62
C ASN A 8 0.78 -24.04 45.10
N ILE A 9 0.13 -23.15 44.38
CA ILE A 9 0.67 -22.67 43.09
C ILE A 9 1.83 -21.73 43.47
N PRO A 10 3.08 -22.03 43.04
CA PRO A 10 4.20 -21.14 43.33
C PRO A 10 3.97 -19.78 42.68
N LYS A 11 4.14 -18.70 43.44
CA LYS A 11 3.93 -17.29 42.99
C LYS A 11 4.65 -16.93 41.70
N ASN A 12 5.70 -17.66 41.31
CA ASN A 12 6.46 -17.45 40.09
C ASN A 12 5.78 -17.96 38.81
N ILE A 13 4.76 -18.85 38.89
CA ILE A 13 4.01 -19.31 37.72
C ILE A 13 2.94 -18.31 37.32
N LEU A 14 2.40 -17.54 38.28
CA LEU A 14 1.39 -16.52 38.00
C LEU A 14 1.97 -15.29 37.26
N LEU A 15 3.29 -15.05 37.42
CA LEU A 15 3.96 -13.92 36.76
C LEU A 15 4.26 -14.18 35.28
N LEU A 16 4.42 -15.46 34.88
CA LEU A 16 4.69 -15.84 33.49
C LEU A 16 3.48 -15.69 32.57
N THR A 17 2.26 -15.72 33.10
CA THR A 17 1.04 -15.60 32.30
C THR A 17 0.69 -14.15 31.93
N LEU A 18 1.23 -13.17 32.66
CA LEU A 18 1.01 -11.74 32.38
C LEU A 18 2.04 -11.14 31.39
N ILE A 19 3.19 -11.79 31.21
CA ILE A 19 4.24 -11.34 30.28
C ILE A 19 3.94 -11.83 28.84
N GLY A 20 3.08 -12.83 28.66
CA GLY A 20 2.75 -13.43 27.36
C GLY A 20 1.86 -12.57 26.45
N CYS A 21 1.18 -11.54 26.98
CA CYS A 21 0.20 -10.77 26.22
C CYS A 21 0.77 -9.55 25.48
N SER A 22 2.03 -9.16 25.69
CA SER A 22 2.61 -7.96 25.07
C SER A 22 3.74 -8.21 24.06
N ILE A 23 4.06 -9.48 23.76
CA ILE A 23 5.20 -9.81 22.88
C ILE A 23 4.84 -9.79 21.40
N PHE A 24 3.57 -9.91 21.05
CA PHE A 24 3.11 -9.95 19.65
C PHE A 24 2.27 -8.71 19.33
N LYS A 25 2.84 -7.80 18.56
CA LYS A 25 2.12 -6.65 18.03
C LYS A 25 1.00 -7.12 17.10
N SER A 26 -0.17 -6.47 17.19
CA SER A 26 -1.28 -6.62 16.26
C SER A 26 -0.94 -6.05 14.87
N ALA A 27 -1.80 -6.31 13.88
CA ALA A 27 -1.66 -5.72 12.55
C ALA A 27 -1.71 -4.18 12.62
N ASP A 28 -2.62 -3.62 13.40
CA ASP A 28 -2.75 -2.17 13.57
C ASP A 28 -1.52 -1.54 14.24
N GLU A 29 -0.98 -2.18 15.28
CA GLU A 29 0.23 -1.72 15.95
C GLU A 29 1.45 -1.75 15.02
N LEU A 30 1.59 -2.80 14.20
CA LEU A 30 2.67 -2.87 13.20
C LEU A 30 2.49 -1.79 12.14
N PHE A 31 1.27 -1.53 11.69
CA PHE A 31 0.99 -0.51 10.69
C PHE A 31 1.37 0.88 11.22
N LEU A 32 0.92 1.23 12.43
CA LEU A 32 1.27 2.50 13.09
C LEU A 32 2.78 2.65 13.33
N ASP A 33 3.47 1.56 13.68
CA ASP A 33 4.93 1.59 13.85
C ASP A 33 5.64 1.86 12.51
N ALA A 34 5.14 1.27 11.42
CA ALA A 34 5.69 1.50 10.10
C ALA A 34 5.49 2.95 9.64
N GLU A 35 4.28 3.51 9.84
CA GLU A 35 4.01 4.92 9.54
C GLU A 35 4.93 5.86 10.35
N ARG A 36 5.12 5.55 11.64
CA ARG A 36 6.04 6.32 12.49
C ARG A 36 7.48 6.26 11.98
N LYS A 37 7.94 5.08 11.56
CA LYS A 37 9.27 4.92 10.95
C LYS A 37 9.40 5.75 9.67
N ARG A 38 8.42 5.70 8.78
CA ARG A 38 8.39 6.53 7.58
C ARG A 38 8.47 8.02 7.90
N ASN A 39 7.63 8.49 8.84
CA ASN A 39 7.57 9.90 9.24
C ASN A 39 8.87 10.39 9.90
N ASN A 40 9.63 9.51 10.51
CA ASN A 40 10.96 9.78 11.06
C ASN A 40 12.08 9.77 10.01
N GLY A 41 11.75 9.58 8.72
CA GLY A 41 12.75 9.51 7.65
C GLY A 41 13.48 8.16 7.57
N GLU A 42 12.86 7.09 8.08
CA GLU A 42 13.38 5.73 8.08
C GLU A 42 12.51 4.83 7.14
N PRO A 43 12.43 5.14 5.82
CA PRO A 43 11.50 4.44 4.91
C PRO A 43 11.84 2.95 4.73
N LYS A 44 13.12 2.57 4.82
CA LYS A 44 13.52 1.16 4.69
C LYS A 44 13.08 0.32 5.88
N GLU A 45 13.17 0.85 7.08
CA GLU A 45 12.70 0.23 8.32
C GLU A 45 11.17 0.11 8.31
N SER A 46 10.48 1.13 7.80
CA SER A 46 9.03 1.08 7.57
C SER A 46 8.64 -0.09 6.67
N ILE A 47 9.31 -0.26 5.53
CA ILE A 47 9.06 -1.39 4.60
C ILE A 47 9.26 -2.74 5.29
N ILE A 48 10.30 -2.89 6.13
CA ILE A 48 10.54 -4.15 6.87
C ILE A 48 9.35 -4.48 7.78
N ILE A 49 8.84 -3.49 8.50
CA ILE A 49 7.69 -3.68 9.42
C ILE A 49 6.42 -4.00 8.62
N LEU A 50 6.17 -3.31 7.50
CA LEU A 50 5.00 -3.58 6.63
C LEU A 50 5.06 -4.99 6.04
N LYS A 51 6.21 -5.45 5.59
CA LYS A 51 6.40 -6.84 5.11
C LYS A 51 6.17 -7.86 6.21
N GLN A 52 6.59 -7.56 7.44
CA GLN A 52 6.29 -8.41 8.60
C GLN A 52 4.78 -8.46 8.87
N LEU A 53 4.05 -7.34 8.77
CA LEU A 53 2.60 -7.27 8.89
C LEU A 53 1.93 -8.17 7.86
N ILE A 54 2.24 -7.99 6.58
CA ILE A 54 1.66 -8.78 5.48
C ILE A 54 1.90 -10.28 5.70
N SER A 55 3.13 -10.67 6.08
CA SER A 55 3.49 -12.07 6.31
C SER A 55 2.74 -12.73 7.47
N LYS A 56 2.45 -11.96 8.54
CA LYS A 56 1.78 -12.49 9.74
C LYS A 56 0.27 -12.39 9.70
N PHE A 57 -0.27 -11.45 8.96
CA PHE A 57 -1.67 -11.05 8.98
C PHE A 57 -2.25 -10.92 7.57
N THR A 58 -1.96 -11.90 6.69
CA THR A 58 -2.34 -11.85 5.26
C THR A 58 -3.82 -11.60 5.03
N GLU A 59 -4.69 -12.18 5.87
CA GLU A 59 -6.15 -12.04 5.76
C GLU A 59 -6.72 -10.78 6.45
N HIS A 60 -5.87 -10.01 7.10
CA HIS A 60 -6.30 -8.77 7.76
C HIS A 60 -6.38 -7.62 6.76
N GLU A 61 -7.38 -6.75 6.90
CA GLU A 61 -7.55 -5.59 6.00
C GLU A 61 -6.29 -4.73 5.86
N LYS A 62 -5.53 -4.58 6.95
CA LYS A 62 -4.26 -3.86 6.96
C LYS A 62 -3.17 -4.47 6.06
N ALA A 63 -3.29 -5.74 5.64
CA ALA A 63 -2.30 -6.35 4.77
C ALA A 63 -2.28 -5.69 3.38
N SER A 64 -3.45 -5.44 2.80
CA SER A 64 -3.55 -4.74 1.52
C SER A 64 -3.16 -3.26 1.62
N GLU A 65 -3.51 -2.59 2.71
CA GLU A 65 -3.05 -1.22 2.98
C GLU A 65 -1.52 -1.16 3.14
N ALA A 66 -0.94 -2.13 3.84
CA ALA A 66 0.51 -2.24 4.01
C ALA A 66 1.22 -2.46 2.66
N GLN A 67 0.68 -3.31 1.80
CA GLN A 67 1.22 -3.55 0.46
C GLN A 67 1.18 -2.26 -0.38
N TYR A 68 0.07 -1.53 -0.34
CA TYR A 68 -0.07 -0.24 -1.01
C TYR A 68 0.95 0.78 -0.47
N LEU A 69 1.10 0.86 0.85
CA LEU A 69 2.03 1.79 1.51
C LEU A 69 3.50 1.47 1.16
N ILE A 70 3.87 0.20 0.99
CA ILE A 70 5.22 -0.17 0.51
C ILE A 70 5.47 0.41 -0.89
N ALA A 71 4.51 0.29 -1.81
CA ALA A 71 4.62 0.86 -3.15
C ALA A 71 4.74 2.40 -3.11
N GLU A 72 3.94 3.07 -2.27
CA GLU A 72 4.02 4.51 -2.04
C GLU A 72 5.39 4.95 -1.51
N ILE A 73 5.97 4.20 -0.57
CA ILE A 73 7.31 4.48 -0.03
C ILE A 73 8.38 4.39 -1.12
N TYR A 74 8.32 3.37 -1.96
CA TYR A 74 9.24 3.27 -3.10
C TYR A 74 9.07 4.44 -4.07
N TYR A 75 7.83 4.85 -4.36
CA TYR A 75 7.56 5.99 -5.24
C TYR A 75 8.02 7.33 -4.68
N ARG A 76 7.59 7.68 -3.46
CA ARG A 76 7.73 9.02 -2.89
C ARG A 76 9.05 9.22 -2.16
N ASP A 77 9.41 8.25 -1.30
CA ASP A 77 10.51 8.42 -0.35
C ASP A 77 11.84 7.93 -0.93
N LEU A 78 11.81 6.79 -1.64
CA LEU A 78 13.01 6.18 -2.21
C LEU A 78 13.22 6.50 -3.69
N ARG A 79 12.20 6.99 -4.40
CA ARG A 79 12.19 7.27 -5.84
C ARG A 79 12.62 6.07 -6.70
N ASP A 80 12.36 4.86 -6.21
CA ASP A 80 12.59 3.61 -6.92
C ASP A 80 11.30 3.21 -7.66
N PHE A 81 11.12 3.81 -8.83
CA PHE A 81 9.87 3.69 -9.61
C PHE A 81 9.62 2.25 -10.06
N SER A 82 10.66 1.51 -10.43
CA SER A 82 10.53 0.10 -10.83
C SER A 82 10.02 -0.76 -9.69
N LYS A 83 10.57 -0.60 -8.47
CA LYS A 83 10.05 -1.32 -7.30
C LYS A 83 8.65 -0.88 -6.89
N SER A 84 8.33 0.41 -7.02
CA SER A 84 6.97 0.89 -6.77
C SER A 84 5.96 0.16 -7.65
N ILE A 85 6.23 0.06 -8.95
CA ILE A 85 5.37 -0.65 -9.91
C ILE A 85 5.22 -2.13 -9.52
N GLU A 86 6.33 -2.81 -9.18
CA GLU A 86 6.30 -4.21 -8.71
C GLU A 86 5.42 -4.40 -7.46
N GLU A 87 5.52 -3.48 -6.50
CA GLU A 87 4.74 -3.60 -5.25
C GLU A 87 3.25 -3.27 -5.46
N TYR A 88 2.90 -2.38 -6.41
CA TYR A 88 1.52 -2.19 -6.86
C TYR A 88 0.99 -3.43 -7.57
N GLU A 89 1.79 -4.08 -8.42
CA GLU A 89 1.40 -5.32 -9.08
C GLU A 89 1.17 -6.45 -8.08
N LYS A 90 2.00 -6.55 -7.02
CA LYS A 90 1.78 -7.50 -5.91
C LYS A 90 0.48 -7.22 -5.17
N LEU A 91 0.09 -5.95 -5.01
CA LEU A 91 -1.20 -5.60 -4.41
C LEU A 91 -2.35 -6.17 -5.24
N LYS A 92 -2.34 -5.92 -6.55
CA LYS A 92 -3.37 -6.42 -7.48
C LYS A 92 -3.47 -7.95 -7.44
N ASN A 93 -2.33 -8.63 -7.48
CA ASN A 93 -2.28 -10.10 -7.53
C ASN A 93 -2.64 -10.77 -6.19
N ASN A 94 -2.17 -10.23 -5.08
CA ASN A 94 -2.36 -10.85 -3.77
C ASN A 94 -3.66 -10.40 -3.07
N PHE A 95 -4.18 -9.22 -3.42
CA PHE A 95 -5.35 -8.61 -2.80
C PHE A 95 -6.32 -8.05 -3.85
N PRO A 96 -6.81 -8.88 -4.80
CA PRO A 96 -7.59 -8.39 -5.95
C PRO A 96 -8.89 -7.68 -5.57
N ASN A 97 -9.45 -7.99 -4.40
CA ASN A 97 -10.68 -7.38 -3.89
C ASN A 97 -10.43 -6.14 -3.02
N SER A 98 -9.18 -5.69 -2.88
CA SER A 98 -8.87 -4.51 -2.08
C SER A 98 -9.35 -3.22 -2.76
N SER A 99 -9.93 -2.32 -1.98
CA SER A 99 -10.27 -0.96 -2.43
C SER A 99 -9.06 -0.14 -2.88
N LYS A 100 -7.83 -0.65 -2.64
CA LYS A 100 -6.59 0.00 -3.08
C LYS A 100 -6.18 -0.39 -4.51
N VAL A 101 -6.78 -1.41 -5.11
CA VAL A 101 -6.42 -1.86 -6.47
C VAL A 101 -6.65 -0.77 -7.53
N PRO A 102 -7.79 -0.05 -7.56
CA PRO A 102 -7.97 1.04 -8.52
C PRO A 102 -6.89 2.12 -8.40
N PHE A 103 -6.53 2.49 -7.17
CA PHE A 103 -5.46 3.46 -6.93
C PHE A 103 -4.09 2.93 -7.39
N ALA A 104 -3.82 1.64 -7.23
CA ALA A 104 -2.58 1.01 -7.71
C ALA A 104 -2.48 1.06 -9.24
N LEU A 105 -3.54 0.70 -9.96
CA LEU A 105 -3.59 0.79 -11.42
C LEU A 105 -3.36 2.22 -11.92
N PHE A 106 -4.03 3.18 -11.31
CA PHE A 106 -3.80 4.59 -11.63
C PHE A 106 -2.33 4.99 -11.42
N MET A 107 -1.76 4.64 -10.26
CA MET A 107 -0.37 4.98 -9.93
C MET A 107 0.65 4.30 -10.85
N GLN A 108 0.41 3.07 -11.28
CA GLN A 108 1.26 2.39 -12.26
C GLN A 108 1.24 3.15 -13.60
N GLY A 109 0.06 3.49 -14.12
CA GLY A 109 -0.07 4.31 -15.32
C GLY A 109 0.62 5.67 -15.18
N PHE A 110 0.42 6.33 -14.05
CA PHE A 110 1.02 7.63 -13.75
C PHE A 110 2.56 7.57 -13.70
N ILE A 111 3.13 6.55 -13.07
CA ILE A 111 4.58 6.36 -12.98
C ILE A 111 5.17 6.11 -14.37
N TYR A 112 4.55 5.25 -15.17
CA TYR A 112 5.00 5.01 -16.54
C TYR A 112 4.94 6.27 -17.39
N ALA A 113 3.84 7.03 -17.32
CA ALA A 113 3.68 8.27 -18.09
C ALA A 113 4.67 9.36 -17.69
N ASN A 114 4.77 9.64 -16.40
CA ASN A 114 5.39 10.87 -15.91
C ASN A 114 6.81 10.70 -15.38
N MET A 115 7.17 9.49 -14.95
CA MET A 115 8.50 9.22 -14.38
C MET A 115 9.39 8.45 -15.35
N LEU A 116 8.81 7.57 -16.15
CA LEU A 116 9.54 6.70 -17.07
C LEU A 116 9.37 7.10 -18.54
N SER A 117 8.40 7.96 -18.86
CA SER A 117 8.04 8.37 -20.23
C SER A 117 7.71 7.16 -21.13
N ASP A 118 7.21 6.08 -20.53
CA ASP A 118 6.78 4.88 -21.24
C ASP A 118 5.26 4.92 -21.45
N TYR A 119 4.87 5.56 -22.52
CA TYR A 119 3.46 5.82 -22.82
C TYR A 119 2.68 4.55 -23.23
N ASP A 120 3.34 3.53 -23.73
CA ASP A 120 2.67 2.27 -24.08
C ASP A 120 2.22 1.51 -22.84
N PHE A 121 3.09 1.39 -21.84
CA PHE A 121 2.69 0.83 -20.56
C PHE A 121 1.70 1.72 -19.82
N ALA A 122 1.88 3.03 -19.81
CA ALA A 122 0.92 3.96 -19.21
C ALA A 122 -0.48 3.76 -19.79
N LYS A 123 -0.59 3.69 -21.11
CA LYS A 123 -1.84 3.42 -21.83
C LYS A 123 -2.47 2.10 -21.41
N THR A 124 -1.67 1.05 -21.24
CA THR A 124 -2.14 -0.26 -20.81
C THR A 124 -2.83 -0.18 -19.45
N TYR A 125 -2.17 0.40 -18.44
CA TYR A 125 -2.72 0.52 -17.08
C TYR A 125 -3.93 1.46 -17.00
N TYR A 126 -3.92 2.57 -17.71
CA TYR A 126 -5.07 3.47 -17.75
C TYR A 126 -6.28 2.84 -18.46
N SER A 127 -6.04 2.04 -19.52
CA SER A 127 -7.12 1.33 -20.22
C SER A 127 -7.71 0.22 -19.35
N GLU A 128 -6.87 -0.57 -18.67
CA GLU A 128 -7.30 -1.58 -17.68
C GLU A 128 -8.13 -0.94 -16.57
N PHE A 129 -7.67 0.20 -16.04
CA PHE A 129 -8.44 0.95 -15.04
C PHE A 129 -9.84 1.32 -15.54
N LEU A 130 -9.95 1.90 -16.73
CA LEU A 130 -11.23 2.35 -17.28
C LEU A 130 -12.16 1.20 -17.64
N GLU A 131 -11.61 0.04 -18.02
CA GLU A 131 -12.37 -1.17 -18.28
C GLU A 131 -12.98 -1.76 -16.99
N GLU A 132 -12.19 -1.88 -15.93
CA GLU A 132 -12.60 -2.53 -14.69
C GLU A 132 -13.30 -1.58 -13.70
N TYR A 133 -12.94 -0.29 -13.73
CA TYR A 133 -13.35 0.72 -12.72
C TYR A 133 -13.98 1.97 -13.34
N SER A 134 -14.77 1.83 -14.41
CA SER A 134 -15.39 2.96 -15.12
C SER A 134 -16.26 3.88 -14.26
N ASN A 135 -16.79 3.40 -13.14
CA ASN A 135 -17.61 4.17 -12.20
C ASN A 135 -16.83 4.64 -10.95
N HIS A 136 -15.51 4.45 -10.91
CA HIS A 136 -14.69 4.88 -9.78
C HIS A 136 -14.48 6.39 -9.81
N GLU A 137 -14.29 7.02 -8.64
CA GLU A 137 -14.06 8.47 -8.53
C GLU A 137 -12.88 9.00 -9.36
N LEU A 138 -11.88 8.17 -9.65
CA LEU A 138 -10.74 8.53 -10.48
C LEU A 138 -10.99 8.34 -12.01
N ALA A 139 -12.12 7.78 -12.44
CA ALA A 139 -12.32 7.42 -13.85
C ALA A 139 -12.24 8.63 -14.80
N GLU A 140 -12.77 9.78 -14.39
CA GLU A 140 -12.66 11.02 -15.17
C GLU A 140 -11.20 11.49 -15.29
N SER A 141 -10.45 11.45 -14.19
CA SER A 141 -9.03 11.81 -14.17
C SER A 141 -8.20 10.87 -15.03
N VAL A 142 -8.43 9.55 -14.93
CA VAL A 142 -7.74 8.55 -15.75
C VAL A 142 -8.07 8.71 -17.24
N SER A 143 -9.33 9.01 -17.57
CA SER A 143 -9.74 9.29 -18.96
C SER A 143 -9.04 10.53 -19.51
N PHE A 144 -8.86 11.56 -18.68
CA PHE A 144 -8.12 12.75 -19.05
C PHE A 144 -6.63 12.45 -19.29
N GLU A 145 -5.98 11.73 -18.37
CA GLU A 145 -4.57 11.30 -18.50
C GLU A 145 -4.36 10.47 -19.78
N LEU A 146 -5.24 9.51 -20.04
CA LEU A 146 -5.17 8.67 -21.24
C LEU A 146 -5.35 9.48 -22.53
N LYS A 147 -6.29 10.42 -22.53
CA LYS A 147 -6.61 11.24 -23.71
C LYS A 147 -5.46 12.16 -24.12
N TYR A 148 -4.73 12.68 -23.15
CA TYR A 148 -3.65 13.64 -23.37
C TYR A 148 -2.26 13.06 -23.13
N LEU A 149 -2.17 11.73 -23.11
CA LEU A 149 -0.95 11.00 -22.84
C LEU A 149 0.19 11.40 -23.81
N GLY A 150 1.31 11.83 -23.25
CA GLY A 150 2.50 12.23 -24.00
C GLY A 150 2.45 13.64 -24.61
N LEU A 151 1.38 14.41 -24.41
CA LEU A 151 1.29 15.78 -24.88
C LEU A 151 1.89 16.77 -23.88
N ASP A 152 2.51 17.84 -24.40
CA ASP A 152 2.89 19.00 -23.56
C ASP A 152 1.63 19.72 -23.07
N ILE A 153 1.70 20.29 -21.86
CA ILE A 153 0.58 21.05 -21.26
C ILE A 153 0.08 22.18 -22.20
N LYS A 154 0.95 22.75 -23.03
CA LYS A 154 0.61 23.77 -24.02
C LYS A 154 -0.25 23.25 -25.17
N GLU A 155 -0.19 21.98 -25.42
CA GLU A 155 -0.96 21.31 -26.49
C GLU A 155 -2.35 20.88 -26.03
N ILE A 156 -2.57 20.83 -24.69
CA ILE A 156 -3.85 20.47 -24.09
C ILE A 156 -4.81 21.66 -24.16
N PRO A 157 -5.90 21.60 -24.94
CA PRO A 157 -6.78 22.76 -25.19
C PRO A 157 -7.35 23.39 -23.94
N THR A 158 -7.72 22.56 -22.96
CA THR A 158 -8.31 22.98 -21.68
C THR A 158 -7.32 23.63 -20.73
N LEU A 159 -6.02 23.42 -20.90
CA LEU A 159 -4.96 23.89 -20.00
C LEU A 159 -4.09 25.01 -20.59
N LYS A 160 -4.29 25.38 -21.87
CA LYS A 160 -3.52 26.45 -22.53
C LYS A 160 -3.49 27.79 -21.79
N HIS A 161 -4.50 28.09 -21.00
CA HIS A 161 -4.58 29.32 -20.22
C HIS A 161 -3.60 29.36 -19.04
N LEU A 162 -3.07 28.21 -18.60
CA LEU A 162 -2.10 28.10 -17.49
C LEU A 162 -0.65 28.34 -17.93
N THR A 163 -0.40 28.42 -19.23
CA THR A 163 0.96 28.51 -19.80
C THR A 163 1.32 29.89 -20.35
N LYS A 164 0.58 30.95 -19.96
CA LYS A 164 0.83 32.37 -20.33
C LYS A 164 1.73 33.06 -19.31
#